data_49252e6ea018fe34bdf81cf15a8be540
#
_entry.id   49252e6ea018fe34bdf81cf15a8be540
#
_cell.length_a   1.000
_cell.length_b   1.000
_cell.length_c   1.000
_cell.angle_alpha   90.00
_cell.angle_beta   90.00
_cell.angle_gamma   90.00
#
_symmetry.space_group_name_H-M   'P 1'
#
loop_
_entity.id
_entity.type
_entity.pdbx_description
1 polymer ?
#
loop_
_entity_poly.entity_id
_entity_poly.type
_entity_poly.pdbx_seq_one_letter_code
_entity_poly.pdbx_strand_id
1 'polypeptide(L)'
;HLGDNAPHRPQDRGFQDVVWHRCGGVGQASDHWGNDYFDDTYERVRPGTREGSFEKFEGYCTDVWFREAMRFVTANKDKPFFLYLATNAPHGPFRVAPEWAEPYRKEEVNNPNFFGMIANFDHNLGLLRKRLGDLGISERTIFLFLTDNGTAAGCRFEELDNEPSLG
;
A
#
# COMPACT_ATOMS: atom_id res chain seq x y z
N HIS A 1 10.71 -7.13 -4.11
CA HIS A 1 10.98 -8.44 -4.75
C HIS A 1 12.42 -8.95 -4.60
N LEU A 2 13.03 -8.66 -3.45
CA LEU A 2 14.38 -9.17 -3.19
C LEU A 2 14.35 -10.59 -2.58
N GLY A 3 13.20 -11.06 -2.14
CA GLY A 3 12.96 -12.37 -1.55
C GLY A 3 12.56 -12.32 -0.08
N ASP A 4 11.93 -13.40 0.38
CA ASP A 4 11.32 -13.50 1.72
C ASP A 4 12.26 -14.12 2.76
N ASN A 5 13.44 -14.55 2.34
CA ASN A 5 14.42 -15.21 3.20
C ASN A 5 15.65 -14.33 3.44
N ALA A 6 16.29 -14.52 4.56
CA ALA A 6 17.60 -13.92 4.81
C ALA A 6 18.59 -14.29 3.71
N PRO A 7 19.41 -13.37 3.24
CA PRO A 7 19.62 -11.99 3.69
C PRO A 7 18.84 -10.96 2.85
N HIS A 8 17.67 -11.30 2.34
CA HIS A 8 16.95 -10.46 1.37
C HIS A 8 15.72 -9.73 1.94
N ARG A 9 15.35 -10.04 3.18
CA ARG A 9 14.21 -9.39 3.84
C ARG A 9 14.47 -7.89 4.07
N PRO A 10 13.45 -7.04 4.21
CA PRO A 10 13.63 -5.60 4.46
C PRO A 10 14.54 -5.30 5.67
N GLN A 11 14.36 -6.04 6.78
CA GLN A 11 15.18 -5.90 7.97
C GLN A 11 16.65 -6.28 7.76
N ASP A 12 16.94 -7.16 6.82
CA ASP A 12 18.31 -7.52 6.45
C ASP A 12 18.98 -6.44 5.58
N ARG A 13 18.18 -5.52 5.02
CA ARG A 13 18.58 -4.42 4.14
C ARG A 13 18.56 -3.05 4.82
N GLY A 14 18.46 -3.03 6.15
CA GLY A 14 18.62 -1.83 6.95
C GLY A 14 17.34 -1.15 7.41
N PHE A 15 16.17 -1.68 7.06
CA PHE A 15 14.91 -1.18 7.62
C PHE A 15 14.75 -1.65 9.07
N GLN A 16 14.50 -0.71 9.98
CA GLN A 16 14.44 -0.99 11.43
C GLN A 16 13.01 -1.19 11.94
N ASP A 17 12.04 -0.62 11.27
CA ASP A 17 10.61 -0.77 11.57
C ASP A 17 9.93 -1.25 10.29
N VAL A 18 9.40 -2.46 10.31
CA VAL A 18 8.85 -3.09 9.11
C VAL A 18 7.49 -3.69 9.43
N VAL A 19 6.52 -3.42 8.58
CA VAL A 19 5.28 -4.20 8.48
C VAL A 19 5.16 -4.62 7.03
N TRP A 20 5.10 -5.92 6.78
CA TRP A 20 5.09 -6.40 5.42
C TRP A 20 4.36 -7.74 5.27
N HIS A 21 3.84 -7.94 4.09
CA HIS A 21 3.30 -9.21 3.64
C HIS A 21 4.42 -9.98 2.90
N ARG A 22 4.59 -11.25 3.23
CA ARG A 22 5.54 -12.13 2.51
C ARG A 22 4.90 -12.69 1.23
N CYS A 23 5.66 -13.46 0.49
CA CYS A 23 5.17 -14.30 -0.62
C CYS A 23 4.52 -13.53 -1.78
N GLY A 24 5.11 -12.42 -2.18
CA GLY A 24 4.72 -11.70 -3.38
C GLY A 24 3.73 -10.57 -3.14
N GLY A 25 2.68 -10.75 -2.36
CA GLY A 25 1.72 -9.68 -2.08
C GLY A 25 0.34 -10.17 -1.67
N VAL A 26 -0.39 -9.29 -1.03
CA VAL A 26 -1.75 -9.54 -0.58
C VAL A 26 -2.64 -9.98 -1.76
N GLY A 27 -3.39 -11.05 -1.59
CA GLY A 27 -4.28 -11.60 -2.59
C GLY A 27 -3.61 -12.54 -3.61
N GLN A 28 -2.31 -12.79 -3.52
CA GLN A 28 -1.60 -13.70 -4.41
C GLN A 28 -1.46 -15.11 -3.81
N ALA A 29 -1.23 -16.11 -4.68
CA ALA A 29 -1.51 -17.52 -4.39
C ALA A 29 -0.63 -18.23 -3.36
N SER A 30 0.35 -17.60 -2.76
CA SER A 30 1.34 -18.25 -1.90
C SER A 30 1.26 -17.84 -0.43
N ASP A 31 0.11 -17.38 0.02
CA ASP A 31 -0.06 -16.93 1.39
C ASP A 31 -0.37 -18.09 2.34
N HIS A 32 0.44 -18.22 3.36
CA HIS A 32 0.25 -19.21 4.42
C HIS A 32 -0.70 -18.76 5.53
N TRP A 33 -1.11 -17.49 5.55
CA TRP A 33 -1.77 -16.86 6.70
C TRP A 33 -3.21 -16.42 6.44
N GLY A 34 -3.74 -16.67 5.25
CA GLY A 34 -5.11 -16.37 4.90
C GLY A 34 -5.29 -15.50 3.67
N ASN A 35 -4.30 -14.73 3.27
CA ASN A 35 -4.26 -13.97 2.02
C ASN A 35 -5.49 -13.09 1.76
N ASP A 36 -5.91 -12.38 2.79
CA ASP A 36 -7.10 -11.56 2.73
C ASP A 36 -6.77 -10.07 2.60
N TYR A 37 -7.59 -9.37 1.83
CA TYR A 37 -7.52 -7.91 1.77
C TYR A 37 -8.01 -7.23 3.04
N PHE A 38 -8.72 -7.96 3.89
CA PHE A 38 -9.31 -7.47 5.13
C PHE A 38 -8.90 -8.37 6.29
N ASP A 39 -8.59 -7.74 7.41
CA ASP A 39 -8.32 -8.42 8.69
C ASP A 39 -7.24 -9.50 8.62
N ASP A 40 -6.17 -9.20 7.90
CA ASP A 40 -5.11 -10.15 7.60
C ASP A 40 -3.94 -10.10 8.60
N THR A 41 -3.04 -11.07 8.49
CA THR A 41 -1.87 -11.22 9.35
C THR A 41 -0.60 -10.82 8.60
N TYR A 42 0.15 -9.88 9.17
CA TYR A 42 1.41 -9.40 8.59
C TYR A 42 2.57 -9.61 9.55
N GLU A 43 3.78 -9.73 9.02
CA GLU A 43 4.98 -9.72 9.83
C GLU A 43 5.35 -8.30 10.23
N ARG A 44 5.53 -8.12 11.55
CA ARG A 44 6.06 -6.87 12.12
C ARG A 44 7.44 -7.10 12.68
N VAL A 45 8.40 -6.28 12.25
CA VAL A 45 9.73 -6.17 12.84
C VAL A 45 9.83 -4.83 13.55
N ARG A 46 10.18 -4.85 14.82
CA ARG A 46 10.30 -3.64 15.65
C ARG A 46 11.74 -3.14 15.70
N PRO A 47 11.96 -1.82 15.91
CA PRO A 47 13.29 -1.28 16.12
C PRO A 47 14.05 -2.03 17.22
N GLY A 48 15.30 -2.39 16.90
CA GLY A 48 16.15 -3.14 17.82
C GLY A 48 16.03 -4.67 17.74
N THR A 49 15.11 -5.18 16.89
CA THR A 49 14.98 -6.62 16.63
C THR A 49 15.30 -6.94 15.17
N ARG A 50 15.67 -8.17 14.88
CA ARG A 50 15.78 -8.69 13.50
C ARG A 50 14.72 -9.74 13.19
N GLU A 51 14.19 -10.35 14.22
CA GLU A 51 13.09 -11.32 14.07
C GLU A 51 11.75 -10.60 14.20
N GLY A 52 10.88 -10.89 13.27
CA GLY A 52 9.52 -10.38 13.27
C GLY A 52 8.56 -11.29 14.03
N SER A 53 7.43 -10.72 14.41
CA SER A 53 6.26 -11.45 14.89
C SER A 53 5.12 -11.32 13.89
N PHE A 54 4.33 -12.36 13.73
CA PHE A 54 3.12 -12.30 12.94
C PHE A 54 1.98 -11.75 13.80
N GLU A 55 1.37 -10.67 13.33
CA GLU A 55 0.32 -9.94 14.04
C GLU A 55 -0.89 -9.78 13.13
N LYS A 56 -2.07 -9.94 13.70
CA LYS A 56 -3.32 -9.66 13.01
C LYS A 56 -3.59 -8.17 12.98
N PHE A 57 -3.93 -7.66 11.79
CA PHE A 57 -4.29 -6.28 11.57
C PHE A 57 -5.75 -6.20 11.14
N GLU A 58 -6.51 -5.35 11.78
CA GLU A 58 -7.91 -5.12 11.42
C GLU A 58 -8.02 -4.09 10.31
N GLY A 59 -8.97 -4.32 9.41
CA GLY A 59 -9.34 -3.44 8.32
C GLY A 59 -8.71 -3.80 6.98
N TYR A 60 -8.96 -2.95 6.00
CA TYR A 60 -8.49 -3.12 4.63
C TYR A 60 -6.97 -2.91 4.53
N CYS A 61 -6.29 -3.74 3.76
CA CYS A 61 -4.83 -3.76 3.70
C CYS A 61 -4.21 -2.39 3.39
N THR A 62 -4.75 -1.63 2.42
CA THR A 62 -4.25 -0.29 2.11
C THR A 62 -4.39 0.65 3.29
N ASP A 63 -5.53 0.61 4.02
CA ASP A 63 -5.72 1.41 5.23
C ASP A 63 -4.71 1.04 6.32
N VAL A 64 -4.40 -0.26 6.44
CA VAL A 64 -3.37 -0.75 7.37
C VAL A 64 -2.00 -0.15 7.03
N TRP A 65 -1.59 -0.21 5.76
CA TRP A 65 -0.29 0.33 5.33
C TRP A 65 -0.15 1.82 5.65
N PHE A 66 -1.17 2.62 5.34
CA PHE A 66 -1.15 4.05 5.61
C PHE A 66 -1.26 4.38 7.11
N ARG A 67 -2.05 3.61 7.87
CA ARG A 67 -2.10 3.75 9.33
C ARG A 67 -0.73 3.52 9.98
N GLU A 68 -0.02 2.49 9.54
CA GLU A 68 1.33 2.19 10.02
C GLU A 68 2.35 3.23 9.57
N ALA A 69 2.23 3.75 8.35
CA ALA A 69 3.04 4.88 7.89
C ALA A 69 2.82 6.12 8.76
N MET A 70 1.57 6.47 9.07
CA MET A 70 1.24 7.61 9.95
C MET A 70 1.75 7.39 11.39
N ARG A 71 1.67 6.16 11.91
CA ARG A 71 2.28 5.80 13.19
C ARG A 71 3.79 6.06 13.17
N PHE A 72 4.47 5.57 12.13
CA PHE A 72 5.92 5.70 11.97
C PHE A 72 6.37 7.16 11.88
N VAL A 73 5.76 7.98 11.00
CA VAL A 73 6.16 9.39 10.87
C VAL A 73 5.90 10.17 12.15
N THR A 74 4.83 9.85 12.88
CA THR A 74 4.53 10.47 14.16
C THR A 74 5.61 10.16 15.20
N ALA A 75 6.03 8.92 15.30
CA ALA A 75 7.07 8.48 16.24
C ALA A 75 8.46 9.01 15.90
N ASN A 76 8.69 9.41 14.66
CA ASN A 76 10.01 9.81 14.16
C ASN A 76 10.09 11.29 13.71
N LYS A 77 9.08 12.11 13.98
CA LYS A 77 8.96 13.50 13.48
C LYS A 77 10.13 14.41 13.84
N ASP A 78 10.84 14.13 14.92
CA ASP A 78 11.91 14.97 15.48
C ASP A 78 13.32 14.54 15.02
N LYS A 79 13.43 13.53 14.16
CA LYS A 79 14.70 13.03 13.63
C LYS A 79 14.59 12.69 12.14
N PRO A 80 15.71 12.65 11.41
CA PRO A 80 15.69 12.17 10.03
C PRO A 80 15.17 10.73 9.93
N PHE A 81 14.32 10.49 8.95
CA PHE A 81 13.81 9.15 8.64
C PHE A 81 13.69 8.93 7.13
N PHE A 82 13.66 7.67 6.75
CA PHE A 82 13.30 7.21 5.43
C PHE A 82 12.12 6.25 5.56
N LEU A 83 11.01 6.56 4.89
CA LEU A 83 9.83 5.72 4.82
C LEU A 83 9.66 5.22 3.39
N TYR A 84 9.63 3.90 3.21
CA TYR A 84 9.25 3.24 1.96
C TYR A 84 7.89 2.58 2.14
N LEU A 85 6.89 3.09 1.43
CA LEU A 85 5.51 2.63 1.49
C LEU A 85 5.13 2.00 0.14
N ALA A 86 5.31 0.70 0.02
CA ALA A 86 4.94 -0.07 -1.16
C ALA A 86 3.59 -0.75 -0.92
N THR A 87 2.55 -0.24 -1.56
CA THR A 87 1.21 -0.80 -1.46
C THR A 87 0.95 -1.83 -2.55
N ASN A 88 0.04 -2.76 -2.30
CA ASN A 88 -0.44 -3.71 -3.31
C ASN A 88 -1.52 -3.12 -4.22
N ALA A 89 -2.20 -2.06 -3.82
CA ALA A 89 -3.20 -1.40 -4.64
C ALA A 89 -2.54 -0.65 -5.82
N PRO A 90 -3.11 -0.71 -7.02
CA PRO A 90 -4.34 -1.41 -7.42
C PRO A 90 -4.12 -2.77 -8.10
N HIS A 91 -3.12 -3.57 -7.68
CA HIS A 91 -2.86 -4.90 -8.26
C HIS A 91 -4.06 -5.85 -8.01
N GLY A 92 -4.31 -6.75 -8.94
CA GLY A 92 -5.31 -7.80 -8.77
C GLY A 92 -4.96 -8.84 -7.68
N PRO A 93 -5.96 -9.56 -7.13
CA PRO A 93 -7.38 -9.46 -7.39
C PRO A 93 -7.99 -8.14 -6.90
N PHE A 94 -8.92 -7.59 -7.68
CA PHE A 94 -9.49 -6.26 -7.40
C PHE A 94 -10.55 -6.35 -6.31
N ARG A 95 -10.14 -6.16 -5.08
CA ARG A 95 -11.01 -6.19 -3.89
C ARG A 95 -10.89 -4.90 -3.10
N VAL A 96 -12.02 -4.29 -2.83
CA VAL A 96 -12.14 -3.07 -2.02
C VAL A 96 -13.51 -3.06 -1.35
N ALA A 97 -13.69 -2.31 -0.29
CA ALA A 97 -14.98 -2.14 0.35
C ALA A 97 -15.98 -1.49 -0.62
N PRO A 98 -17.27 -1.94 -0.59
CA PRO A 98 -18.28 -1.53 -1.57
C PRO A 98 -18.43 -0.02 -1.75
N GLU A 99 -18.32 0.75 -0.68
CA GLU A 99 -18.44 2.21 -0.69
C GLU A 99 -17.43 2.90 -1.61
N TRP A 100 -16.25 2.31 -1.79
CA TRP A 100 -15.24 2.84 -2.70
C TRP A 100 -15.51 2.51 -4.16
N ALA A 101 -16.12 1.35 -4.43
CA ALA A 101 -16.42 0.92 -5.79
C ALA A 101 -17.76 1.50 -6.32
N GLU A 102 -18.69 1.81 -5.43
CA GLU A 102 -20.05 2.21 -5.81
C GLU A 102 -20.15 3.46 -6.71
N PRO A 103 -19.36 4.53 -6.51
CA PRO A 103 -19.35 5.65 -7.44
C PRO A 103 -19.05 5.22 -8.88
N TYR A 104 -18.09 4.32 -9.04
CA TYR A 104 -17.65 3.84 -10.36
C TYR A 104 -18.60 2.83 -11.00
N ARG A 105 -19.41 2.11 -10.20
CA ARG A 105 -20.50 1.27 -10.73
C ARG A 105 -21.57 2.10 -11.42
N LYS A 106 -21.84 3.29 -10.91
CA LYS A 106 -22.81 4.22 -11.48
C LYS A 106 -22.34 4.87 -12.77
N GLU A 107 -21.03 5.00 -12.92
CA GLU A 107 -20.40 5.52 -14.15
C GLU A 107 -20.21 4.44 -15.23
N GLU A 108 -20.68 3.20 -14.98
CA GLU A 108 -20.59 2.07 -15.90
C GLU A 108 -19.17 1.74 -16.40
N VAL A 109 -18.16 2.07 -15.59
CA VAL A 109 -16.77 1.76 -15.94
C VAL A 109 -16.50 0.27 -15.90
N ASN A 110 -15.57 -0.17 -16.71
CA ASN A 110 -15.23 -1.58 -16.93
C ASN A 110 -14.80 -2.34 -15.65
N ASN A 111 -14.13 -1.69 -14.69
CA ASN A 111 -13.72 -2.35 -13.46
C ASN A 111 -13.88 -1.44 -12.23
N PRO A 112 -15.09 -1.32 -11.70
CA PRO A 112 -15.36 -0.44 -10.55
C PRO A 112 -14.47 -0.69 -9.34
N ASN A 113 -14.12 -1.94 -9.08
CA ASN A 113 -13.27 -2.26 -7.93
C ASN A 113 -11.83 -1.75 -8.11
N PHE A 114 -11.27 -1.80 -9.31
CA PHE A 114 -9.97 -1.23 -9.61
C PHE A 114 -9.94 0.27 -9.32
N PHE A 115 -10.91 1.01 -9.81
CA PHE A 115 -11.04 2.45 -9.54
C PHE A 115 -11.31 2.73 -8.06
N GLY A 116 -12.11 1.89 -7.41
CA GLY A 116 -12.34 1.97 -5.97
C GLY A 116 -11.06 1.77 -5.15
N MET A 117 -10.18 0.86 -5.55
CA MET A 117 -8.86 0.69 -4.92
C MET A 117 -8.00 1.95 -5.07
N ILE A 118 -8.01 2.58 -6.23
CA ILE A 118 -7.29 3.84 -6.46
C ILE A 118 -7.87 4.96 -5.61
N ALA A 119 -9.20 5.09 -5.53
CA ALA A 119 -9.85 6.10 -4.71
C ALA A 119 -9.55 5.94 -3.21
N ASN A 120 -9.58 4.70 -2.71
CA ASN A 120 -9.16 4.41 -1.33
C ASN A 120 -7.68 4.77 -1.11
N PHE A 121 -6.81 4.43 -2.04
CA PHE A 121 -5.39 4.80 -1.97
C PHE A 121 -5.21 6.32 -1.92
N ASP A 122 -5.84 7.06 -2.83
CA ASP A 122 -5.75 8.53 -2.89
C ASP A 122 -6.26 9.20 -1.61
N HIS A 123 -7.38 8.70 -1.08
CA HIS A 123 -7.90 9.15 0.22
C HIS A 123 -6.85 8.98 1.33
N ASN A 124 -6.26 7.80 1.46
CA ASN A 124 -5.25 7.49 2.47
C ASN A 124 -3.98 8.32 2.27
N LEU A 125 -3.58 8.55 1.02
CA LEU A 125 -2.47 9.44 0.67
C LEU A 125 -2.75 10.88 1.15
N GLY A 126 -3.97 11.35 0.97
CA GLY A 126 -4.44 12.63 1.51
C GLY A 126 -4.31 12.71 3.03
N LEU A 127 -4.71 11.65 3.74
CA LEU A 127 -4.58 11.55 5.20
C LEU A 127 -3.11 11.59 5.67
N LEU A 128 -2.22 10.87 4.98
CA LEU A 128 -0.78 10.88 5.28
C LEU A 128 -0.19 12.28 5.07
N ARG A 129 -0.51 12.93 3.95
CA ARG A 129 -0.06 14.30 3.67
C ARG A 129 -0.57 15.30 4.71
N LYS A 130 -1.84 15.18 5.08
CA LYS A 130 -2.41 15.98 6.19
C LYS A 130 -1.66 15.75 7.49
N ARG A 131 -1.34 14.47 7.80
CA ARG A 131 -0.59 14.14 9.02
C ARG A 131 0.79 14.78 9.05
N LEU A 132 1.52 14.81 7.93
CA LEU A 132 2.80 15.50 7.83
C LEU A 132 2.65 17.01 8.10
N GLY A 133 1.57 17.63 7.61
CA GLY A 133 1.22 19.02 7.90
C GLY A 133 0.93 19.27 9.37
N ASP A 134 0.08 18.45 9.97
CA ASP A 134 -0.30 18.55 11.38
C ASP A 134 0.92 18.40 12.33
N LEU A 135 1.92 17.63 11.90
CA LEU A 135 3.19 17.45 12.62
C LEU A 135 4.21 18.58 12.34
N GLY A 136 3.92 19.49 11.43
CA GLY A 136 4.82 20.60 11.07
C GLY A 136 6.10 20.17 10.34
N ILE A 137 6.07 19.02 9.64
CA ILE A 137 7.24 18.49 8.94
C ILE A 137 7.12 18.44 7.42
N SER A 138 6.01 18.87 6.84
CA SER A 138 5.80 18.86 5.38
C SER A 138 6.92 19.55 4.62
N GLU A 139 7.31 20.77 5.01
CA GLU A 139 8.35 21.56 4.34
C GLU A 139 9.77 20.97 4.47
N ARG A 140 9.93 20.00 5.37
CA ARG A 140 11.20 19.30 5.61
C ARG A 140 11.20 17.88 5.08
N THR A 141 10.13 17.48 4.37
CA THR A 141 9.93 16.12 3.87
C THR A 141 9.95 16.15 2.34
N ILE A 142 10.88 15.41 1.75
CA ILE A 142 10.82 15.10 0.32
C ILE A 142 9.81 13.95 0.16
N PHE A 143 8.74 14.24 -0.55
CA PHE A 143 7.68 13.27 -0.82
C PHE A 143 7.77 12.82 -2.28
N LEU A 144 8.01 11.52 -2.50
CA LEU A 144 8.08 10.92 -3.82
C LEU A 144 6.88 9.99 -4.02
N PHE A 145 6.19 10.14 -5.12
CA PHE A 145 5.14 9.26 -5.57
C PHE A 145 5.53 8.62 -6.91
N LEU A 146 5.51 7.30 -6.97
CA LEU A 146 5.93 6.53 -8.13
C LEU A 146 4.95 5.37 -8.35
N THR A 147 4.78 4.96 -9.59
CA THR A 147 4.22 3.67 -9.96
C THR A 147 5.37 2.75 -10.39
N ASP A 148 5.25 1.45 -10.15
CA ASP A 148 6.26 0.47 -10.54
C ASP A 148 6.17 0.12 -12.04
N ASN A 149 4.97 0.23 -12.61
CA ASN A 149 4.70 -0.02 -14.04
C ASN A 149 3.35 0.62 -14.44
N GLY A 150 2.94 0.38 -15.67
CA GLY A 150 1.67 0.84 -16.20
C GLY A 150 0.47 0.02 -15.73
N THR A 151 -0.70 0.34 -16.27
CA THR A 151 -1.99 -0.26 -15.91
C THR A 151 -2.01 -1.76 -16.23
N ALA A 152 -2.55 -2.55 -15.30
CA ALA A 152 -2.70 -3.99 -15.48
C ALA A 152 -3.64 -4.33 -16.66
N ALA A 153 -3.35 -5.43 -17.34
CA ALA A 153 -4.22 -5.97 -18.40
C ALA A 153 -5.64 -6.20 -17.85
N GLY A 154 -6.65 -5.77 -18.60
CA GLY A 154 -8.06 -5.86 -18.21
C GLY A 154 -8.64 -4.60 -17.55
N CYS A 155 -7.82 -3.64 -17.21
CA CYS A 155 -8.24 -2.30 -16.82
C CYS A 155 -8.11 -1.38 -18.04
N ARG A 156 -8.86 -1.67 -19.09
CA ARG A 156 -8.91 -0.81 -20.25
C ARG A 156 -9.80 0.38 -19.94
N PHE A 157 -9.31 1.58 -20.14
CA PHE A 157 -10.16 2.70 -20.47
C PHE A 157 -10.74 2.36 -21.84
N GLU A 158 -12.03 2.12 -21.96
CA GLU A 158 -12.65 2.17 -23.26
C GLU A 158 -12.44 3.58 -23.76
N GLU A 159 -11.76 3.66 -24.88
CA GLU A 159 -11.31 4.82 -25.60
C GLU A 159 -12.01 6.14 -25.21
N LEU A 160 -11.34 6.98 -24.46
CA LEU A 160 -11.47 8.39 -24.70
C LEU A 160 -10.79 8.62 -26.06
N ASP A 161 -11.62 8.62 -27.11
CA ASP A 161 -11.31 8.96 -28.48
C ASP A 161 -9.84 9.08 -28.88
N ASN A 162 -9.27 8.02 -29.50
CA ASN A 162 -8.15 8.06 -30.43
C ASN A 162 -6.77 8.60 -29.98
N GLU A 163 -6.46 8.65 -28.70
CA GLU A 163 -5.08 8.84 -28.29
C GLU A 163 -4.41 7.47 -28.06
N PRO A 164 -3.26 7.21 -28.70
CA PRO A 164 -2.53 5.96 -28.47
C PRO A 164 -2.09 5.88 -27.02
N SER A 165 -2.48 4.79 -26.34
CA SER A 165 -1.97 4.48 -25.02
C SER A 165 -0.44 4.47 -25.06
N LEU A 166 0.19 5.38 -24.35
CA LEU A 166 1.62 5.31 -24.08
C LEU A 166 1.84 4.05 -23.25
N GLY A 167 2.28 2.96 -23.91
CA GLY A 167 2.70 1.72 -23.30
C GLY A 167 3.99 1.85 -22.51
#